data_a224c9d10a32d3616bbfac9d93c5c57e
#
_entry.id   a224c9d10a32d3616bbfac9d93c5c57e
#
_cell.length_a   1.000
_cell.length_b   1.000
_cell.length_c   1.000
_cell.angle_alpha   90.00
_cell.angle_beta   90.00
_cell.angle_gamma   90.00
#
_symmetry.space_group_name_H-M   'P 1'
#
loop_
_entity.id
_entity.type
_entity.pdbx_description
1 polymer ?
#
loop_
_entity_poly.entity_id
_entity_poly.type
_entity_poly.pdbx_seq_one_letter_code
_entity_poly.pdbx_strand_id
1 'polypeptide(L)'
;MGKEYPHAGHRERLREKFRLGGEQALTETEFLELMLFFSIPRVDTRPLAEKLIEAFGSLDGVLTASPEEMRGFASISGSTETFFAVIRCLTERTLQRMRDFDFRDEEFVRTYLPTQFAGYTKERALLFYLDSDGSMLHRQTAMSSEEDSVQLSVRAVVETAKQCGASALVIAHNHPNGRAIPSTADLTATLRLKEAFQNEGILLLEHYIVAGEECIPLMASGLAL
;
A
#
# COMPACT_ATOMS: atom_id res chain seq x y z
N MET A 1 7.42 -37.62 -26.04
CA MET A 1 7.59 -36.29 -26.65
C MET A 1 6.66 -35.34 -25.90
N GLY A 2 7.19 -34.61 -24.92
CA GLY A 2 6.43 -33.62 -24.16
C GLY A 2 6.09 -32.44 -25.06
N LYS A 3 4.81 -32.07 -25.15
CA LYS A 3 4.41 -30.82 -25.80
C LYS A 3 5.02 -29.68 -25.00
N GLU A 4 6.04 -29.05 -25.60
CA GLU A 4 6.56 -27.76 -25.14
C GLU A 4 5.41 -26.75 -25.26
N TYR A 5 4.93 -26.23 -24.15
CA TYR A 5 3.92 -25.17 -24.15
C TYR A 5 4.66 -23.85 -24.37
N PRO A 6 4.48 -23.18 -25.54
CA PRO A 6 5.25 -21.97 -25.89
C PRO A 6 5.07 -20.81 -24.89
N HIS A 7 4.09 -20.89 -24.01
CA HIS A 7 3.76 -19.84 -23.03
C HIS A 7 4.33 -20.08 -21.62
N ALA A 8 4.95 -21.25 -21.31
CA ALA A 8 5.49 -21.52 -19.97
C ALA A 8 6.58 -20.50 -19.56
N GLY A 9 7.48 -20.17 -20.50
CA GLY A 9 8.52 -19.16 -20.28
C GLY A 9 7.96 -17.72 -20.15
N HIS A 10 6.83 -17.42 -20.80
CA HIS A 10 6.22 -16.09 -20.69
C HIS A 10 5.61 -15.84 -19.31
N ARG A 11 4.86 -16.80 -18.76
CA ARG A 11 4.30 -16.69 -17.40
C ARG A 11 5.37 -16.46 -16.34
N GLU A 12 6.50 -17.17 -16.44
CA GLU A 12 7.58 -17.00 -15.47
C GLU A 12 8.28 -15.64 -15.62
N ARG A 13 8.52 -15.18 -16.86
CA ARG A 13 9.07 -13.82 -17.10
C ARG A 13 8.17 -12.73 -16.55
N LEU A 14 6.84 -12.85 -16.68
CA LEU A 14 5.90 -11.86 -16.20
C LEU A 14 5.85 -11.83 -14.66
N ARG A 15 5.91 -13.02 -14.01
CA ARG A 15 6.05 -13.12 -12.54
C ARG A 15 7.35 -12.48 -12.05
N GLU A 16 8.46 -12.73 -12.74
CA GLU A 16 9.74 -12.17 -12.38
C GLU A 16 9.76 -10.66 -12.55
N LYS A 17 9.20 -10.15 -13.63
CA LYS A 17 9.02 -8.71 -13.86
C LYS A 17 8.27 -8.04 -12.71
N PHE A 18 7.20 -8.68 -12.22
CA PHE A 18 6.46 -8.21 -11.05
C PHE A 18 7.26 -8.31 -9.75
N ARG A 19 8.00 -9.41 -9.51
CA ARG A 19 8.83 -9.56 -8.30
C ARG A 19 9.91 -8.49 -8.18
N LEU A 20 10.52 -8.10 -9.30
CA LEU A 20 11.62 -7.14 -9.34
C LEU A 20 11.15 -5.69 -9.28
N GLY A 21 10.04 -5.35 -9.91
CA GLY A 21 9.62 -3.96 -10.09
C GLY A 21 8.20 -3.65 -9.63
N GLY A 22 7.48 -4.63 -9.05
CA GLY A 22 6.11 -4.43 -8.59
C GLY A 22 5.13 -4.09 -9.72
N GLU A 23 4.02 -3.49 -9.35
CA GLU A 23 2.97 -3.06 -10.27
C GLU A 23 3.50 -2.08 -11.32
N GLN A 24 4.34 -1.14 -10.93
CA GLN A 24 4.89 -0.09 -11.80
C GLN A 24 5.73 -0.63 -12.96
N ALA A 25 6.22 -1.85 -12.87
CA ALA A 25 6.94 -2.50 -13.96
C ALA A 25 6.03 -3.06 -15.05
N LEU A 26 4.73 -3.20 -14.78
CA LEU A 26 3.76 -3.84 -15.69
C LEU A 26 2.86 -2.80 -16.34
N THR A 27 2.40 -3.09 -17.56
CA THR A 27 1.23 -2.42 -18.12
C THR A 27 -0.04 -2.98 -17.46
N GLU A 28 -1.16 -2.28 -17.52
CA GLU A 28 -2.44 -2.78 -16.99
C GLU A 28 -2.83 -4.13 -17.59
N THR A 29 -2.60 -4.31 -18.88
CA THR A 29 -2.84 -5.59 -19.56
C THR A 29 -1.95 -6.71 -19.01
N GLU A 30 -0.66 -6.44 -18.81
CA GLU A 30 0.27 -7.41 -18.22
C GLU A 30 -0.09 -7.73 -16.76
N PHE A 31 -0.54 -6.75 -16.01
CA PHE A 31 -0.99 -6.95 -14.62
C PHE A 31 -2.25 -7.82 -14.57
N LEU A 32 -3.24 -7.52 -15.41
CA LEU A 32 -4.45 -8.34 -15.54
C LEU A 32 -4.12 -9.76 -16.01
N GLU A 33 -3.21 -9.91 -16.98
CA GLU A 33 -2.72 -11.20 -17.45
C GLU A 33 -2.11 -12.01 -16.29
N LEU A 34 -1.27 -11.38 -15.46
CA LEU A 34 -0.67 -12.00 -14.29
C LEU A 34 -1.75 -12.45 -13.29
N MET A 35 -2.77 -11.63 -13.05
CA MET A 35 -3.91 -11.99 -12.20
C MET A 35 -4.65 -13.21 -12.74
N LEU A 36 -4.92 -13.25 -14.03
CA LEU A 36 -5.62 -14.36 -14.69
C LEU A 36 -4.84 -15.69 -14.63
N PHE A 37 -3.52 -15.67 -14.42
CA PHE A 37 -2.73 -16.91 -14.21
C PHE A 37 -3.20 -17.73 -13.02
N PHE A 38 -3.79 -17.08 -12.01
CA PHE A 38 -4.26 -17.76 -10.80
C PHE A 38 -5.61 -18.48 -10.99
N SER A 39 -6.45 -17.98 -11.91
CA SER A 39 -7.77 -18.56 -12.17
C SER A 39 -7.83 -19.37 -13.47
N ILE A 40 -6.93 -19.13 -14.42
CA ILE A 40 -6.87 -19.81 -15.72
C ILE A 40 -5.49 -20.47 -15.90
N PRO A 41 -5.32 -21.73 -15.48
CA PRO A 41 -4.04 -22.42 -15.60
C PRO A 41 -3.80 -22.88 -17.06
N ARG A 42 -2.53 -22.88 -17.48
CA ARG A 42 -2.05 -23.54 -18.71
C ARG A 42 -2.59 -23.00 -20.05
N VAL A 43 -3.24 -21.85 -20.05
CA VAL A 43 -3.77 -21.18 -21.24
C VAL A 43 -3.10 -19.82 -21.39
N ASP A 44 -2.93 -19.35 -22.63
CA ASP A 44 -2.54 -17.97 -22.88
C ASP A 44 -3.68 -17.04 -22.49
N THR A 45 -3.43 -16.23 -21.46
CA THR A 45 -4.44 -15.31 -20.89
C THR A 45 -4.33 -13.91 -21.48
N ARG A 46 -3.28 -13.62 -22.26
CA ARG A 46 -3.07 -12.31 -22.86
C ARG A 46 -4.22 -11.84 -23.74
N PRO A 47 -4.75 -12.68 -24.67
CA PRO A 47 -5.88 -12.26 -25.51
C PRO A 47 -7.15 -11.96 -24.72
N LEU A 48 -7.35 -12.62 -23.57
CA LEU A 48 -8.46 -12.33 -22.68
C LEU A 48 -8.22 -11.02 -21.92
N ALA A 49 -7.01 -10.79 -21.41
CA ALA A 49 -6.66 -9.54 -20.74
C ALA A 49 -6.84 -8.32 -21.65
N GLU A 50 -6.36 -8.42 -22.90
CA GLU A 50 -6.53 -7.36 -23.91
C GLU A 50 -8.02 -7.05 -24.17
N LYS A 51 -8.85 -8.08 -24.35
CA LYS A 51 -10.29 -7.91 -24.56
C LYS A 51 -11.01 -7.30 -23.35
N LEU A 52 -10.60 -7.66 -22.15
CA LEU A 52 -11.20 -7.11 -20.93
C LEU A 52 -10.81 -5.63 -20.75
N ILE A 53 -9.54 -5.28 -20.94
CA ILE A 53 -9.10 -3.87 -20.91
C ILE A 53 -9.81 -3.06 -22.01
N GLU A 54 -9.94 -3.59 -23.21
CA GLU A 54 -10.65 -2.93 -24.31
C GLU A 54 -12.14 -2.69 -23.97
N ALA A 55 -12.80 -3.67 -23.35
CA ALA A 55 -14.22 -3.59 -23.04
C ALA A 55 -14.53 -2.68 -21.85
N PHE A 56 -13.69 -2.68 -20.83
CA PHE A 56 -13.91 -1.95 -19.56
C PHE A 56 -13.05 -0.67 -19.42
N GLY A 57 -12.18 -0.40 -20.39
CA GLY A 57 -11.40 0.83 -20.51
C GLY A 57 -10.11 0.88 -19.69
N SER A 58 -10.03 0.15 -18.56
CA SER A 58 -8.88 0.11 -17.67
C SER A 58 -8.89 -1.13 -16.79
N LEU A 59 -7.79 -1.38 -16.08
CA LEU A 59 -7.72 -2.43 -15.05
C LEU A 59 -8.78 -2.19 -13.96
N ASP A 60 -8.93 -0.96 -13.49
CA ASP A 60 -9.94 -0.60 -12.49
C ASP A 60 -11.35 -0.89 -13.00
N GLY A 61 -11.64 -0.58 -14.28
CA GLY A 61 -12.89 -0.91 -14.93
C GLY A 61 -13.17 -2.42 -14.91
N VAL A 62 -12.17 -3.24 -15.18
CA VAL A 62 -12.28 -4.72 -15.11
C VAL A 62 -12.52 -5.17 -13.67
N LEU A 63 -11.80 -4.63 -12.70
CA LEU A 63 -11.91 -5.04 -11.29
C LEU A 63 -13.26 -4.65 -10.66
N THR A 64 -13.86 -3.56 -11.14
CA THR A 64 -15.17 -3.07 -10.65
C THR A 64 -16.36 -3.59 -11.43
N ALA A 65 -16.14 -4.22 -12.59
CA ALA A 65 -17.19 -4.79 -13.43
C ALA A 65 -18.06 -5.80 -12.67
N SER A 66 -19.38 -5.74 -12.91
CA SER A 66 -20.33 -6.65 -12.29
C SER A 66 -20.18 -8.10 -12.80
N PRO A 67 -20.63 -9.10 -12.05
CA PRO A 67 -20.64 -10.49 -12.52
C PRO A 67 -21.44 -10.68 -13.82
N GLU A 68 -22.48 -9.87 -14.03
CA GLU A 68 -23.30 -9.94 -15.24
C GLU A 68 -22.54 -9.46 -16.47
N GLU A 69 -21.82 -8.36 -16.37
CA GLU A 69 -20.96 -7.85 -17.44
C GLU A 69 -19.83 -8.83 -17.76
N MET A 70 -19.23 -9.44 -16.76
CA MET A 70 -18.19 -10.44 -16.93
C MET A 70 -18.66 -11.71 -17.66
N ARG A 71 -19.92 -12.14 -17.48
CA ARG A 71 -20.48 -13.34 -18.16
C ARG A 71 -20.58 -13.21 -19.69
N GLY A 72 -20.50 -12.01 -20.22
CA GLY A 72 -20.44 -11.78 -21.67
C GLY A 72 -19.17 -12.33 -22.32
N PHE A 73 -18.15 -12.67 -21.54
CA PHE A 73 -16.87 -13.20 -22.04
C PHE A 73 -16.82 -14.72 -21.87
N ALA A 74 -16.93 -15.44 -22.99
CA ALA A 74 -16.98 -16.92 -23.00
C ALA A 74 -15.76 -17.61 -22.37
N SER A 75 -14.64 -16.91 -22.22
CA SER A 75 -13.41 -17.42 -21.60
C SER A 75 -13.39 -17.25 -20.08
N ILE A 76 -14.39 -16.60 -19.50
CA ILE A 76 -14.51 -16.43 -18.04
C ILE A 76 -15.30 -17.62 -17.50
N SER A 77 -14.62 -18.47 -16.75
CA SER A 77 -15.21 -19.60 -16.04
C SER A 77 -15.70 -19.18 -14.64
N GLY A 78 -16.49 -20.05 -14.00
CA GLY A 78 -16.91 -19.82 -12.61
C GLY A 78 -15.75 -19.60 -11.62
N SER A 79 -14.58 -20.22 -11.87
CA SER A 79 -13.37 -19.99 -11.07
C SER A 79 -12.85 -18.56 -11.24
N THR A 80 -12.88 -18.05 -12.47
CA THR A 80 -12.44 -16.65 -12.76
C THR A 80 -13.43 -15.65 -12.21
N GLU A 81 -14.74 -15.88 -12.33
CA GLU A 81 -15.78 -15.05 -11.70
C GLU A 81 -15.58 -14.99 -10.17
N THR A 82 -15.36 -16.16 -9.54
CA THR A 82 -15.10 -16.23 -8.10
C THR A 82 -13.83 -15.49 -7.72
N PHE A 83 -12.75 -15.62 -8.51
CA PHE A 83 -11.50 -14.90 -8.27
C PHE A 83 -11.70 -13.38 -8.28
N PHE A 84 -12.37 -12.82 -9.29
CA PHE A 84 -12.67 -11.40 -9.33
C PHE A 84 -13.63 -10.97 -8.21
N ALA A 85 -14.62 -11.77 -7.86
CA ALA A 85 -15.51 -11.49 -6.74
C ALA A 85 -14.75 -11.41 -5.40
N VAL A 86 -13.79 -12.30 -5.18
CA VAL A 86 -12.92 -12.27 -3.98
C VAL A 86 -12.06 -11.02 -3.97
N ILE A 87 -11.45 -10.64 -5.09
CA ILE A 87 -10.64 -9.41 -5.19
C ILE A 87 -11.52 -8.19 -4.87
N ARG A 88 -12.71 -8.04 -5.48
CA ARG A 88 -13.64 -6.95 -5.16
C ARG A 88 -13.98 -6.90 -3.68
N CYS A 89 -14.37 -8.03 -3.10
CA CYS A 89 -14.71 -8.11 -1.67
C CYS A 89 -13.53 -7.70 -0.78
N LEU A 90 -12.30 -8.11 -1.10
CA LEU A 90 -11.11 -7.71 -0.35
C LEU A 90 -10.82 -6.21 -0.52
N THR A 91 -10.96 -5.67 -1.73
CA THR A 91 -10.78 -4.23 -2.00
C THR A 91 -11.81 -3.41 -1.24
N GLU A 92 -13.10 -3.74 -1.34
CA GLU A 92 -14.17 -3.07 -0.61
C GLU A 92 -13.96 -3.10 0.90
N ARG A 93 -13.59 -4.28 1.44
CA ARG A 93 -13.29 -4.43 2.87
C ARG A 93 -12.09 -3.60 3.30
N THR A 94 -11.07 -3.50 2.46
CA THR A 94 -9.88 -2.70 2.72
C THR A 94 -10.23 -1.21 2.69
N LEU A 95 -10.95 -0.75 1.66
CA LEU A 95 -11.40 0.64 1.54
C LEU A 95 -12.33 1.03 2.69
N GLN A 96 -13.25 0.14 3.11
CA GLN A 96 -14.09 0.41 4.27
C GLN A 96 -13.26 0.60 5.53
N ARG A 97 -12.30 -0.30 5.79
CA ARG A 97 -11.39 -0.14 6.93
C ARG A 97 -10.57 1.15 6.85
N MET A 98 -10.12 1.54 5.65
CA MET A 98 -9.37 2.79 5.47
C MET A 98 -10.21 4.03 5.78
N ARG A 99 -11.53 4.00 5.50
CA ARG A 99 -12.47 5.09 5.84
C ARG A 99 -12.80 5.14 7.34
N ASP A 100 -12.73 4.00 8.03
CA ASP A 100 -12.98 3.91 9.46
C ASP A 100 -11.80 4.48 10.31
N PHE A 101 -10.66 4.80 9.67
CA PHE A 101 -9.52 5.41 10.35
C PHE A 101 -9.72 6.92 10.52
N ASP A 102 -9.85 7.37 11.74
CA ASP A 102 -9.79 8.79 12.08
C ASP A 102 -8.53 9.08 12.92
N PHE A 103 -7.49 9.56 12.27
CA PHE A 103 -6.25 9.94 12.94
C PHE A 103 -6.38 11.21 13.81
N ARG A 104 -7.56 11.85 13.84
CA ARG A 104 -7.90 12.95 14.74
C ARG A 104 -8.43 12.43 16.09
N ASP A 105 -8.89 11.17 16.14
CA ASP A 105 -9.26 10.49 17.36
C ASP A 105 -8.02 9.91 18.04
N GLU A 106 -7.52 10.61 19.06
CA GLU A 106 -6.31 10.24 19.78
C GLU A 106 -6.46 8.89 20.50
N GLU A 107 -7.63 8.55 21.02
CA GLU A 107 -7.88 7.28 21.68
C GLU A 107 -7.84 6.13 20.67
N PHE A 108 -8.44 6.32 19.51
CA PHE A 108 -8.34 5.36 18.39
C PHE A 108 -6.89 5.15 17.99
N VAL A 109 -6.13 6.22 17.77
CA VAL A 109 -4.72 6.13 17.33
C VAL A 109 -3.86 5.39 18.36
N ARG A 110 -4.02 5.70 19.66
CA ARG A 110 -3.29 5.06 20.76
C ARG A 110 -3.56 3.58 20.88
N THR A 111 -4.76 3.13 20.54
CA THR A 111 -5.12 1.70 20.54
C THR A 111 -4.76 0.98 19.25
N TYR A 112 -4.87 1.66 18.13
CA TYR A 112 -4.62 1.09 16.80
C TYR A 112 -3.14 0.91 16.50
N LEU A 113 -2.31 1.94 16.71
CA LEU A 113 -0.90 1.90 16.29
C LEU A 113 -0.09 0.79 16.95
N PRO A 114 -0.22 0.48 18.25
CA PRO A 114 0.47 -0.66 18.87
C PRO A 114 0.16 -1.98 18.18
N THR A 115 -1.09 -2.20 17.74
CA THR A 115 -1.46 -3.44 17.03
C THR A 115 -0.76 -3.60 15.70
N GLN A 116 -0.38 -2.48 15.06
CA GLN A 116 0.30 -2.50 13.76
C GLN A 116 1.78 -2.89 13.86
N PHE A 117 2.34 -2.81 15.06
CA PHE A 117 3.75 -3.16 15.33
C PHE A 117 3.90 -4.45 16.14
N ALA A 118 2.80 -5.08 16.53
CA ALA A 118 2.83 -6.32 17.32
C ALA A 118 3.62 -7.43 16.58
N GLY A 119 4.58 -8.03 17.28
CA GLY A 119 5.41 -9.12 16.76
C GLY A 119 6.59 -8.71 15.89
N TYR A 120 6.78 -7.42 15.62
CA TYR A 120 7.98 -6.96 14.91
C TYR A 120 9.14 -6.76 15.87
N THR A 121 10.28 -7.37 15.53
CA THR A 121 11.53 -7.32 16.31
C THR A 121 12.53 -6.31 15.79
N LYS A 122 12.27 -5.70 14.64
CA LYS A 122 13.09 -4.64 14.03
C LYS A 122 12.27 -3.35 13.94
N GLU A 123 12.95 -2.22 13.95
CA GLU A 123 12.33 -0.91 13.75
C GLU A 123 11.71 -0.79 12.36
N ARG A 124 10.52 -0.24 12.32
CA ARG A 124 9.76 0.06 11.10
C ARG A 124 9.05 1.37 11.27
N ALA A 125 8.87 2.08 10.18
CA ALA A 125 7.98 3.23 10.13
C ALA A 125 6.78 2.94 9.23
N LEU A 126 5.62 3.40 9.67
CA LEU A 126 4.38 3.45 8.91
C LEU A 126 4.06 4.90 8.62
N LEU A 127 3.74 5.17 7.37
CA LEU A 127 3.34 6.50 6.90
C LEU A 127 1.89 6.39 6.42
N PHE A 128 1.05 7.26 6.95
CA PHE A 128 -0.36 7.33 6.61
C PHE A 128 -0.62 8.66 5.92
N TYR A 129 -0.94 8.59 4.64
CA TYR A 129 -1.24 9.74 3.79
C TYR A 129 -2.74 9.99 3.83
N LEU A 130 -3.14 11.20 4.21
CA LEU A 130 -4.52 11.55 4.49
C LEU A 130 -5.03 12.64 3.56
N ASP A 131 -6.32 12.63 3.26
CA ASP A 131 -7.00 13.74 2.59
C ASP A 131 -7.27 14.92 3.55
N SER A 132 -7.97 15.94 3.07
CA SER A 132 -8.37 17.11 3.86
C SER A 132 -9.31 16.77 5.01
N ASP A 133 -10.05 15.68 4.91
CA ASP A 133 -11.01 15.24 5.92
C ASP A 133 -10.40 14.30 6.95
N GLY A 134 -9.13 13.93 6.77
CA GLY A 134 -8.39 13.01 7.62
C GLY A 134 -8.60 11.54 7.28
N SER A 135 -9.25 11.23 6.15
CA SER A 135 -9.39 9.87 5.66
C SER A 135 -8.09 9.38 5.04
N MET A 136 -7.75 8.11 5.27
CA MET A 136 -6.51 7.53 4.75
C MET A 136 -6.62 7.24 3.25
N LEU A 137 -5.76 7.90 2.45
CA LEU A 137 -5.62 7.70 1.01
C LEU A 137 -4.64 6.59 0.68
N HIS A 138 -3.52 6.54 1.42
CA HIS A 138 -2.45 5.59 1.18
C HIS A 138 -1.71 5.26 2.47
N ARG A 139 -1.15 4.05 2.54
CA ARG A 139 -0.27 3.61 3.62
C ARG A 139 1.01 3.04 3.06
N GLN A 140 2.14 3.50 3.57
CA GLN A 140 3.46 3.01 3.19
C GLN A 140 4.18 2.45 4.41
N THR A 141 4.96 1.39 4.23
CA THR A 141 5.85 0.83 5.25
C THR A 141 7.29 1.06 4.84
N ALA A 142 8.09 1.62 5.74
CA ALA A 142 9.52 1.71 5.58
C ALA A 142 10.21 0.84 6.65
N MET A 143 11.27 0.15 6.25
CA MET A 143 12.06 -0.71 7.14
C MET A 143 13.40 -0.05 7.44
N SER A 144 13.93 -0.24 8.64
CA SER A 144 15.32 0.04 8.92
C SER A 144 16.22 -0.88 8.10
N SER A 145 17.22 -0.33 7.41
CA SER A 145 18.36 -1.08 6.92
C SER A 145 19.26 -1.47 8.12
N GLU A 146 20.07 -2.52 8.01
CA GLU A 146 20.78 -3.16 9.12
C GLU A 146 21.76 -2.29 9.94
N GLU A 147 22.01 -1.05 9.51
CA GLU A 147 22.88 -0.09 10.20
C GLU A 147 22.14 1.23 10.44
N ASP A 148 21.52 1.33 11.63
CA ASP A 148 21.01 2.55 12.26
C ASP A 148 19.96 3.39 11.49
N SER A 149 18.76 3.40 12.03
CA SER A 149 17.61 4.24 11.73
C SER A 149 16.93 4.02 10.37
N VAL A 150 15.59 4.15 10.38
CA VAL A 150 14.76 4.17 9.15
C VAL A 150 15.14 5.39 8.32
N GLN A 151 16.01 5.22 7.31
CA GLN A 151 16.29 6.30 6.36
C GLN A 151 15.13 6.42 5.37
N LEU A 152 14.13 7.19 5.76
CA LEU A 152 13.11 7.67 4.84
C LEU A 152 13.74 8.73 3.94
N SER A 153 13.77 8.46 2.64
CA SER A 153 14.05 9.52 1.69
C SER A 153 12.91 10.54 1.74
N VAL A 154 13.17 11.71 2.33
CA VAL A 154 12.21 12.82 2.42
C VAL A 154 11.57 13.10 1.06
N ARG A 155 12.40 13.10 0.00
CA ARG A 155 11.93 13.30 -1.37
C ARG A 155 10.92 12.24 -1.80
N ALA A 156 11.20 10.96 -1.55
CA ALA A 156 10.29 9.87 -1.94
C ALA A 156 8.95 9.95 -1.18
N VAL A 157 8.98 10.32 0.10
CA VAL A 157 7.77 10.50 0.91
C VAL A 157 6.92 11.66 0.38
N VAL A 158 7.55 12.78 0.03
CA VAL A 158 6.86 13.94 -0.57
C VAL A 158 6.28 13.59 -1.95
N GLU A 159 7.03 12.89 -2.78
CA GLU A 159 6.55 12.44 -4.10
C GLU A 159 5.33 11.51 -3.97
N THR A 160 5.36 10.56 -3.02
CA THR A 160 4.20 9.69 -2.75
C THR A 160 2.99 10.49 -2.29
N ALA A 161 3.17 11.46 -1.39
CA ALA A 161 2.09 12.32 -0.92
C ALA A 161 1.41 13.09 -2.07
N LYS A 162 2.21 13.62 -2.99
CA LYS A 162 1.71 14.33 -4.18
C LYS A 162 0.98 13.38 -5.13
N GLN A 163 1.51 12.17 -5.36
CA GLN A 163 0.91 11.18 -6.25
C GLN A 163 -0.46 10.70 -5.75
N CYS A 164 -0.64 10.51 -4.45
CA CYS A 164 -1.92 10.12 -3.88
C CYS A 164 -2.84 11.29 -3.53
N GLY A 165 -2.42 12.55 -3.77
CA GLY A 165 -3.22 13.74 -3.47
C GLY A 165 -3.40 14.02 -1.98
N ALA A 166 -2.44 13.61 -1.16
CA ALA A 166 -2.51 13.78 0.28
C ALA A 166 -2.41 15.26 0.69
N SER A 167 -3.26 15.66 1.62
CA SER A 167 -3.23 16.97 2.29
C SER A 167 -2.47 16.93 3.61
N ALA A 168 -2.34 15.72 4.19
CA ALA A 168 -1.68 15.52 5.46
C ALA A 168 -0.96 14.18 5.56
N LEU A 169 0.01 14.08 6.48
CA LEU A 169 0.75 12.86 6.79
C LEU A 169 0.73 12.63 8.30
N VAL A 170 0.55 11.37 8.69
CA VAL A 170 0.88 10.85 10.02
C VAL A 170 1.99 9.83 9.89
N ILE A 171 2.96 9.88 10.77
CA ILE A 171 4.07 8.93 10.85
C ILE A 171 3.94 8.16 12.17
N ALA A 172 4.23 6.87 12.13
CA ALA A 172 4.43 6.07 13.33
C ALA A 172 5.65 5.17 13.15
N HIS A 173 6.48 5.02 14.18
CA HIS A 173 7.55 4.02 14.16
C HIS A 173 7.64 3.30 15.50
N ASN A 174 8.16 2.08 15.49
CA ASN A 174 8.29 1.28 16.70
C ASN A 174 9.73 1.22 17.22
N HIS A 175 9.85 1.18 18.56
CA HIS A 175 11.07 0.82 19.29
C HIS A 175 10.88 -0.57 19.92
N PRO A 176 11.23 -1.67 19.24
CA PRO A 176 10.85 -3.03 19.65
C PRO A 176 11.45 -3.47 21.00
N ASN A 177 12.60 -2.94 21.38
CA ASN A 177 13.32 -3.31 22.60
C ASN A 177 13.48 -2.13 23.57
N GLY A 178 12.76 -1.03 23.33
CA GLY A 178 12.96 0.24 24.04
C GLY A 178 11.71 0.74 24.75
N ARG A 179 11.76 2.03 25.02
CA ARG A 179 10.65 2.84 25.50
C ARG A 179 10.15 3.72 24.35
N ALA A 180 8.93 4.21 24.44
CA ALA A 180 8.38 5.18 23.50
C ALA A 180 9.00 6.59 23.71
N ILE A 181 10.34 6.67 23.73
CA ILE A 181 11.09 7.91 23.91
C ILE A 181 11.80 8.22 22.58
N PRO A 182 11.61 9.44 22.02
CA PRO A 182 12.22 9.80 20.75
C PRO A 182 13.75 9.87 20.86
N SER A 183 14.43 9.35 19.87
CA SER A 183 15.86 9.56 19.67
C SER A 183 16.14 10.92 18.99
N THR A 184 17.39 11.36 19.02
CA THR A 184 17.81 12.55 18.26
C THR A 184 17.61 12.37 16.76
N ALA A 185 17.74 11.14 16.26
CA ALA A 185 17.48 10.82 14.85
C ALA A 185 16.01 11.00 14.48
N ASP A 186 15.08 10.57 15.36
CA ASP A 186 13.64 10.72 15.16
C ASP A 186 13.24 12.20 15.11
N LEU A 187 13.76 12.99 16.04
CA LEU A 187 13.53 14.44 16.07
C LEU A 187 14.03 15.10 14.79
N THR A 188 15.25 14.77 14.35
CA THR A 188 15.85 15.33 13.14
C THR A 188 15.08 14.93 11.89
N ALA A 189 14.67 13.68 11.78
CA ALA A 189 13.88 13.18 10.64
C ALA A 189 12.50 13.87 10.60
N THR A 190 11.85 14.03 11.75
CA THR A 190 10.56 14.71 11.88
C THR A 190 10.64 16.16 11.42
N LEU A 191 11.65 16.90 11.87
CA LEU A 191 11.83 18.30 11.49
C LEU A 191 12.09 18.46 9.99
N ARG A 192 12.93 17.60 9.40
CA ARG A 192 13.19 17.60 7.95
C ARG A 192 11.95 17.32 7.13
N LEU A 193 11.15 16.34 7.55
CA LEU A 193 9.88 16.03 6.90
C LEU A 193 8.89 17.18 7.03
N LYS A 194 8.75 17.74 8.24
CA LYS A 194 7.87 18.89 8.49
C LYS A 194 8.18 20.06 7.57
N GLU A 195 9.47 20.44 7.46
CA GLU A 195 9.92 21.51 6.57
C GLU A 195 9.63 21.19 5.09
N ALA A 196 9.95 19.98 4.64
CA ALA A 196 9.73 19.57 3.26
C ALA A 196 8.23 19.57 2.89
N PHE A 197 7.37 19.11 3.78
CA PHE A 197 5.93 19.10 3.58
C PHE A 197 5.32 20.51 3.60
N GLN A 198 5.79 21.39 4.49
CA GLN A 198 5.34 22.78 4.50
C GLN A 198 5.60 23.49 3.16
N ASN A 199 6.72 23.23 2.51
CA ASN A 199 7.05 23.78 1.21
C ASN A 199 6.11 23.31 0.08
N GLU A 200 5.43 22.18 0.27
CA GLU A 200 4.49 21.60 -0.69
C GLU A 200 3.01 21.82 -0.28
N GLY A 201 2.78 22.55 0.80
CA GLY A 201 1.41 22.79 1.31
C GLY A 201 0.75 21.57 1.95
N ILE A 202 1.54 20.57 2.35
CA ILE A 202 1.09 19.34 3.02
C ILE A 202 1.38 19.46 4.50
N LEU A 203 0.48 18.97 5.36
CA LEU A 203 0.63 19.07 6.81
C LEU A 203 1.22 17.77 7.39
N LEU A 204 2.34 17.82 8.11
CA LEU A 204 2.72 16.74 9.02
C LEU A 204 1.88 16.90 10.30
N LEU A 205 0.85 16.04 10.46
CA LEU A 205 -0.07 16.11 11.61
C LEU A 205 0.59 15.65 12.89
N GLU A 206 1.23 14.48 12.87
CA GLU A 206 1.86 13.92 14.05
C GLU A 206 2.90 12.86 13.67
N HIS A 207 3.85 12.64 14.59
CA HIS A 207 4.76 11.52 14.56
C HIS A 207 4.64 10.74 15.87
N TYR A 208 4.18 9.49 15.78
CA TYR A 208 3.99 8.61 16.93
C TYR A 208 5.17 7.66 17.11
N ILE A 209 5.58 7.48 18.37
CA ILE A 209 6.56 6.47 18.76
C ILE A 209 5.83 5.37 19.54
N VAL A 210 6.02 4.13 19.11
CA VAL A 210 5.34 2.96 19.65
C VAL A 210 6.36 2.02 20.31
N ALA A 211 6.14 1.64 21.57
CA ALA A 211 6.96 0.65 22.26
C ALA A 211 6.04 -0.27 23.09
N GLY A 212 5.85 -1.50 22.62
CA GLY A 212 4.86 -2.40 23.19
C GLY A 212 3.44 -1.83 23.03
N GLU A 213 2.76 -1.57 24.15
CA GLU A 213 1.43 -0.94 24.17
C GLU A 213 1.50 0.59 24.31
N GLU A 214 2.67 1.15 24.58
CA GLU A 214 2.84 2.61 24.65
C GLU A 214 2.83 3.21 23.25
N CYS A 215 2.07 4.31 23.08
CA CYS A 215 2.02 5.11 21.87
C CYS A 215 2.04 6.59 22.24
N ILE A 216 3.15 7.27 21.93
CA ILE A 216 3.40 8.66 22.35
C ILE A 216 3.47 9.58 21.12
N PRO A 217 2.68 10.68 21.07
CA PRO A 217 2.80 11.69 20.03
C PRO A 217 4.06 12.55 20.30
N LEU A 218 4.87 12.75 19.28
CA LEU A 218 6.12 13.48 19.39
C LEU A 218 5.91 14.98 19.26
N MET A 219 5.03 15.41 18.35
CA MET A 219 4.80 16.84 18.10
C MET A 219 3.91 17.46 19.18
N ALA A 220 2.82 16.80 19.58
CA ALA A 220 1.94 17.27 20.65
C ALA A 220 2.64 17.34 22.00
N SER A 221 3.66 16.52 22.25
CA SER A 221 4.48 16.57 23.47
C SER A 221 5.44 17.78 23.52
N GLY A 222 5.52 18.59 22.46
CA GLY A 222 6.43 19.73 22.37
C GLY A 222 7.90 19.38 22.13
N LEU A 223 8.20 18.11 21.85
CA LEU A 223 9.58 17.63 21.65
C LEU A 223 10.12 17.92 20.24
N ALA A 224 9.23 18.24 19.29
CA ALA A 224 9.57 18.56 17.89
C ALA A 224 9.02 19.94 17.48
N LEU A 225 9.27 20.95 18.27
CA LEU A 225 8.92 22.36 17.98
C LEU A 225 9.99 23.03 17.11
#